data_3a1a94f55f760f6581c1af44a7d8acf0
#
_entry.id   3a1a94f55f760f6581c1af44a7d8acf0
#
_cell.length_a   1.000
_cell.length_b   1.000
_cell.length_c   1.000
_cell.angle_alpha   90.00
_cell.angle_beta   90.00
_cell.angle_gamma   90.00
#
_symmetry.space_group_name_H-M   'P 1'
#
loop_
_entity.id
_entity.type
_entity.pdbx_description
1 polymer ?
#
loop_
_entity_poly.entity_id
_entity_poly.type
_entity_poly.pdbx_seq_one_letter_code
_entity_poly.pdbx_strand_id
1 'polypeptide(L)'
;NIGSEWRLKAHAVDAFFEWVSTWSISMRKPSDLGFSDYGFILPELIVNDHAVKNPHDMVVNGQIMMFNADARRLTEVRAENKQTVNERCEKAVELASEYETSVYWCNLNNEGDTLAKIDKEAVQIKGGMNLDKKEEILLAFANGDVKKLITKAEMTAFGLNWQHCNHTTYFPTYSYEQYYQAIRRFWRFGQKNDVYVDLVLSDGQTRIMESLQ
;
A
#
# COMPACT_ATOMS: atom_id res chain seq x y z
N ASN A 1 -19.36 26.59 7.53
CA ASN A 1 -19.97 25.25 7.54
C ASN A 1 -18.89 24.24 7.22
N ILE A 2 -18.26 23.73 8.26
CA ILE A 2 -17.37 22.58 8.23
C ILE A 2 -18.30 21.38 8.09
N GLY A 3 -18.12 20.56 7.06
CA GLY A 3 -18.95 19.41 6.76
C GLY A 3 -19.16 18.53 7.99
N SER A 4 -20.43 18.30 8.33
CA SER A 4 -20.79 17.40 9.44
C SER A 4 -20.50 15.97 9.02
N GLU A 5 -19.41 15.40 9.52
CA GLU A 5 -19.25 13.95 9.48
C GLU A 5 -20.38 13.29 10.26
N TRP A 6 -21.10 12.39 9.59
CA TRP A 6 -22.09 11.56 10.25
C TRP A 6 -21.37 10.55 11.13
N ARG A 7 -21.58 10.67 12.46
CA ARG A 7 -21.06 9.69 13.42
C ARG A 7 -22.22 9.03 14.16
N LEU A 8 -22.16 7.72 14.23
CA LEU A 8 -23.10 6.95 15.03
C LEU A 8 -22.87 7.27 16.51
N LYS A 9 -23.94 7.64 17.25
CA LYS A 9 -23.83 7.87 18.69
C LYS A 9 -23.61 6.55 19.42
N ALA A 10 -22.75 6.54 20.43
CA ALA A 10 -22.36 5.31 21.14
C ALA A 10 -23.56 4.49 21.64
N HIS A 11 -24.60 5.13 22.18
CA HIS A 11 -25.81 4.45 22.67
C HIS A 11 -26.71 3.88 21.55
N ALA A 12 -26.45 4.22 20.30
CA ALA A 12 -27.22 3.75 19.14
C ALA A 12 -26.47 2.66 18.35
N VAL A 13 -25.24 2.28 18.75
CA VAL A 13 -24.41 1.32 18.01
C VAL A 13 -25.08 -0.05 17.97
N ASP A 14 -25.51 -0.57 19.10
CA ASP A 14 -26.10 -1.93 19.18
C ASP A 14 -27.41 -1.98 18.38
N ALA A 15 -28.32 -1.03 18.58
CA ALA A 15 -29.56 -0.96 17.86
C ALA A 15 -29.37 -0.78 16.33
N PHE A 16 -28.32 -0.05 15.92
CA PHE A 16 -27.97 0.09 14.51
C PHE A 16 -27.48 -1.23 13.92
N PHE A 17 -26.59 -1.94 14.58
CA PHE A 17 -26.10 -3.22 14.07
C PHE A 17 -27.14 -4.33 14.16
N GLU A 18 -28.04 -4.29 15.15
CA GLU A 18 -29.19 -5.16 15.20
C GLU A 18 -30.09 -4.95 13.97
N TRP A 19 -30.41 -3.69 13.63
CA TRP A 19 -31.15 -3.36 12.41
C TRP A 19 -30.37 -3.78 11.15
N VAL A 20 -29.06 -3.54 11.03
CA VAL A 20 -28.24 -3.97 9.90
C VAL A 20 -28.31 -5.48 9.73
N SER A 21 -28.28 -6.26 10.81
CA SER A 21 -28.32 -7.74 10.77
C SER A 21 -29.62 -8.33 10.22
N THR A 22 -30.69 -7.52 10.17
CA THR A 22 -31.99 -7.97 9.60
C THR A 22 -31.96 -8.12 8.08
N TRP A 23 -31.02 -7.46 7.39
CA TRP A 23 -30.95 -7.44 5.92
C TRP A 23 -29.53 -7.64 5.38
N SER A 24 -28.51 -7.81 6.23
CA SER A 24 -27.14 -8.05 5.83
C SER A 24 -26.51 -9.21 6.61
N ILE A 25 -25.58 -9.89 5.98
CA ILE A 25 -24.71 -10.90 6.60
C ILE A 25 -23.28 -10.48 6.36
N SER A 26 -22.48 -10.48 7.44
CA SER A 26 -21.03 -10.32 7.35
C SER A 26 -20.37 -11.67 7.48
N MET A 27 -19.55 -12.05 6.49
CA MET A 27 -18.73 -13.25 6.57
C MET A 27 -17.31 -12.96 6.10
N ARG A 28 -16.34 -13.64 6.69
CA ARG A 28 -14.93 -13.59 6.29
C ARG A 28 -14.52 -14.86 5.56
N LYS A 29 -15.11 -15.99 5.94
CA LYS A 29 -14.79 -17.31 5.43
C LYS A 29 -16.04 -18.21 5.46
N PRO A 30 -16.07 -19.29 4.68
CA PRO A 30 -17.22 -20.19 4.61
C PRO A 30 -17.68 -20.77 5.95
N SER A 31 -16.75 -21.01 6.89
CA SER A 31 -17.10 -21.52 8.22
C SER A 31 -17.92 -20.56 9.07
N ASP A 32 -17.94 -19.28 8.78
CA ASP A 32 -18.82 -18.30 9.43
C ASP A 32 -20.31 -18.61 9.13
N LEU A 33 -20.59 -19.34 8.04
CA LEU A 33 -21.92 -19.83 7.64
C LEU A 33 -22.09 -21.35 7.80
N GLY A 34 -21.16 -22.02 8.50
CA GLY A 34 -21.21 -23.45 8.76
C GLY A 34 -20.72 -24.36 7.62
N PHE A 35 -20.06 -23.79 6.60
CA PHE A 35 -19.46 -24.55 5.50
C PHE A 35 -17.97 -24.82 5.76
N SER A 36 -17.39 -25.76 4.98
CA SER A 36 -15.96 -26.05 5.06
C SER A 36 -15.12 -24.92 4.45
N ASP A 37 -14.03 -24.55 5.13
CA ASP A 37 -13.04 -23.59 4.63
C ASP A 37 -12.08 -24.21 3.60
N TYR A 38 -12.21 -25.51 3.31
CA TYR A 38 -11.33 -26.18 2.34
C TYR A 38 -11.37 -25.51 0.97
N GLY A 39 -10.18 -25.14 0.45
CA GLY A 39 -10.02 -24.41 -0.80
C GLY A 39 -10.18 -22.88 -0.68
N PHE A 40 -10.58 -22.37 0.50
CA PHE A 40 -10.74 -20.93 0.75
C PHE A 40 -9.70 -20.36 1.71
N ILE A 41 -8.84 -21.22 2.27
CA ILE A 41 -7.73 -20.78 3.11
C ILE A 41 -6.70 -20.08 2.21
N LEU A 42 -6.41 -18.83 2.53
CA LEU A 42 -5.39 -18.06 1.82
C LEU A 42 -4.00 -18.47 2.31
N PRO A 43 -2.98 -18.38 1.43
CA PRO A 43 -1.59 -18.49 1.84
C PRO A 43 -1.21 -17.45 2.89
N GLU A 44 -0.03 -17.59 3.48
CA GLU A 44 0.45 -16.65 4.47
C GLU A 44 0.65 -15.24 3.87
N LEU A 45 0.32 -14.21 4.66
CA LEU A 45 0.63 -12.82 4.35
C LEU A 45 1.78 -12.38 5.26
N ILE A 46 2.94 -12.18 4.65
CA ILE A 46 4.18 -11.82 5.34
C ILE A 46 4.43 -10.33 5.09
N VAL A 47 4.41 -9.56 6.17
CA VAL A 47 4.63 -8.10 6.11
C VAL A 47 5.94 -7.78 6.81
N ASN A 48 6.85 -7.15 6.08
CA ASN A 48 8.17 -6.76 6.58
C ASN A 48 8.30 -5.23 6.54
N ASP A 49 8.84 -4.67 7.61
CA ASP A 49 9.13 -3.23 7.71
C ASP A 49 10.61 -2.97 7.42
N HIS A 50 10.88 -2.08 6.46
CA HIS A 50 12.22 -1.68 6.06
C HIS A 50 12.39 -0.17 6.28
N ALA A 51 12.97 0.19 7.43
CA ALA A 51 13.29 1.58 7.74
C ALA A 51 14.56 2.02 7.00
N VAL A 52 14.44 3.09 6.24
CA VAL A 52 15.56 3.73 5.52
C VAL A 52 15.97 5.00 6.24
N LYS A 53 17.22 5.05 6.67
CA LYS A 53 17.79 6.21 7.35
C LYS A 53 17.89 7.41 6.42
N ASN A 54 17.58 8.58 6.94
CA ASN A 54 17.85 9.82 6.23
C ASN A 54 19.37 10.13 6.32
N PRO A 55 20.11 10.10 5.20
CA PRO A 55 21.53 10.43 5.21
C PRO A 55 21.81 11.93 5.34
N HIS A 56 20.78 12.76 5.24
CA HIS A 56 20.89 14.21 5.27
C HIS A 56 20.39 14.79 6.59
N ASP A 57 21.02 15.88 7.04
CA ASP A 57 20.49 16.66 8.14
C ASP A 57 19.07 17.14 7.79
N MET A 58 18.13 16.92 8.70
CA MET A 58 16.76 17.36 8.45
C MET A 58 16.67 18.88 8.40
N VAL A 59 16.35 19.38 7.22
CA VAL A 59 16.06 20.82 7.01
C VAL A 59 14.55 20.99 6.94
N VAL A 60 13.95 21.58 7.97
CA VAL A 60 12.53 21.95 8.00
C VAL A 60 12.43 23.46 8.00
N ASN A 61 11.75 24.04 7.00
CA ASN A 61 11.60 25.50 6.83
C ASN A 61 12.93 26.29 6.84
N GLY A 62 14.01 25.69 6.29
CA GLY A 62 15.33 26.33 6.22
C GLY A 62 16.15 26.27 7.51
N GLN A 63 15.69 25.53 8.52
CA GLN A 63 16.42 25.29 9.77
C GLN A 63 16.90 23.84 9.84
N ILE A 64 18.18 23.66 10.16
CA ILE A 64 18.77 22.32 10.42
C ILE A 64 18.27 21.87 11.79
N MET A 65 17.55 20.74 11.82
CA MET A 65 17.10 20.12 13.07
C MET A 65 18.25 19.33 13.67
N MET A 66 18.89 19.87 14.72
CA MET A 66 20.05 19.26 15.38
C MET A 66 19.73 18.00 16.22
N PHE A 67 18.45 17.69 16.45
CA PHE A 67 18.02 16.52 17.21
C PHE A 67 16.81 15.86 16.55
N ASN A 68 16.81 14.54 16.49
CA ASN A 68 15.62 13.73 16.17
C ASN A 68 14.61 13.86 17.32
N ALA A 69 13.75 14.85 17.25
CA ALA A 69 12.68 15.05 18.25
C ALA A 69 11.67 13.89 18.15
N ASP A 70 11.27 13.35 19.30
CA ASP A 70 10.43 12.16 19.41
C ASP A 70 8.98 12.33 18.93
N ALA A 71 8.55 13.55 18.64
CA ALA A 71 7.20 13.85 18.13
C ALA A 71 7.30 14.57 16.77
N ARG A 72 7.46 13.83 15.72
CA ARG A 72 7.49 14.41 14.37
C ARG A 72 6.08 14.71 13.91
N ARG A 73 5.84 15.97 13.55
CA ARG A 73 4.59 16.39 12.92
C ARG A 73 4.49 15.79 11.52
N LEU A 74 3.27 15.55 11.04
CA LEU A 74 3.02 15.05 9.67
C LEU A 74 3.76 15.85 8.56
N THR A 75 3.97 17.15 8.79
CA THR A 75 4.72 18.03 7.88
C THR A 75 6.21 17.67 7.80
N GLU A 76 6.81 17.28 8.92
CA GLU A 76 8.23 16.90 9.02
C GLU A 76 8.45 15.54 8.35
N VAL A 77 7.55 14.58 8.59
CA VAL A 77 7.58 13.28 7.93
C VAL A 77 7.42 13.42 6.42
N ARG A 78 6.56 14.33 5.93
CA ARG A 78 6.45 14.61 4.50
C ARG A 78 7.72 15.22 3.92
N ALA A 79 8.41 16.07 4.65
CA ALA A 79 9.70 16.63 4.24
C ALA A 79 10.77 15.53 4.16
N GLU A 80 10.86 14.68 5.18
CA GLU A 80 11.77 13.53 5.22
C GLU A 80 11.51 12.55 4.07
N ASN A 81 10.24 12.23 3.79
CA ASN A 81 9.87 11.37 2.68
C ASN A 81 10.31 11.93 1.33
N LYS A 82 10.34 13.26 1.16
CA LYS A 82 10.85 13.88 -0.04
C LYS A 82 12.39 13.85 -0.13
N GLN A 83 13.06 13.92 1.01
CA GLN A 83 14.54 13.89 1.08
C GLN A 83 15.09 12.46 0.86
N THR A 84 14.38 11.44 1.32
CA THR A 84 14.80 10.03 1.27
C THR A 84 14.23 9.26 0.08
N VAL A 85 13.75 9.94 -0.96
CA VAL A 85 13.15 9.28 -2.13
C VAL A 85 14.09 8.31 -2.80
N ASN A 86 15.35 8.71 -3.03
CA ASN A 86 16.32 7.88 -3.73
C ASN A 86 16.62 6.60 -2.93
N GLU A 87 16.95 6.76 -1.66
CA GLU A 87 17.32 5.67 -0.76
C GLU A 87 16.17 4.68 -0.59
N ARG A 88 14.94 5.17 -0.45
CA ARG A 88 13.75 4.32 -0.35
C ARG A 88 13.46 3.61 -1.68
N CYS A 89 13.63 4.27 -2.81
CA CYS A 89 13.44 3.65 -4.12
C CYS A 89 14.52 2.60 -4.41
N GLU A 90 15.79 2.85 -4.06
CA GLU A 90 16.87 1.87 -4.16
C GLU A 90 16.58 0.63 -3.31
N LYS A 91 16.12 0.84 -2.06
CA LYS A 91 15.73 -0.28 -1.19
C LYS A 91 14.55 -1.06 -1.77
N ALA A 92 13.53 -0.40 -2.29
CA ALA A 92 12.38 -1.04 -2.91
C ALA A 92 12.78 -1.89 -4.13
N VAL A 93 13.71 -1.40 -4.96
CA VAL A 93 14.21 -2.14 -6.13
C VAL A 93 15.08 -3.33 -5.70
N GLU A 94 15.93 -3.17 -4.68
CA GLU A 94 16.71 -4.27 -4.07
C GLU A 94 15.77 -5.42 -3.66
N LEU A 95 14.73 -5.12 -2.86
CA LEU A 95 13.77 -6.10 -2.38
C LEU A 95 13.00 -6.78 -3.53
N ALA A 96 12.55 -6.00 -4.50
CA ALA A 96 11.81 -6.53 -5.65
C ALA A 96 12.71 -7.32 -6.63
N SER A 97 14.03 -7.20 -6.55
CA SER A 97 14.95 -7.93 -7.44
C SER A 97 14.98 -9.44 -7.19
N GLU A 98 14.56 -9.88 -6.01
CA GLU A 98 14.48 -11.29 -5.63
C GLU A 98 13.26 -12.00 -6.25
N TYR A 99 12.32 -11.23 -6.83
CA TYR A 99 11.05 -11.75 -7.35
C TYR A 99 10.92 -11.51 -8.86
N GLU A 100 10.38 -12.49 -9.57
CA GLU A 100 10.11 -12.38 -11.01
C GLU A 100 9.04 -11.32 -11.28
N THR A 101 8.00 -11.28 -10.45
CA THR A 101 6.90 -10.32 -10.57
C THR A 101 6.75 -9.51 -9.30
N SER A 102 6.58 -8.19 -9.44
CA SER A 102 6.42 -7.29 -8.29
C SER A 102 5.61 -6.04 -8.64
N VAL A 103 4.97 -5.45 -7.62
CA VAL A 103 4.32 -4.15 -7.74
C VAL A 103 4.93 -3.16 -6.75
N TYR A 104 5.29 -1.99 -7.25
CA TYR A 104 5.73 -0.85 -6.47
C TYR A 104 4.54 0.10 -6.25
N TRP A 105 4.04 0.18 -5.03
CA TRP A 105 2.98 1.13 -4.65
C TRP A 105 3.59 2.44 -4.18
N CYS A 106 3.52 3.47 -5.02
CA CYS A 106 4.03 4.79 -4.72
C CYS A 106 2.99 5.67 -4.03
N ASN A 107 3.44 6.56 -3.15
CA ASN A 107 2.65 7.65 -2.59
C ASN A 107 2.90 8.95 -3.37
N LEU A 108 4.17 9.30 -3.60
CA LEU A 108 4.58 10.53 -4.29
C LEU A 108 4.85 10.29 -5.79
N ASN A 109 4.67 11.31 -6.63
CA ASN A 109 4.97 11.20 -8.06
C ASN A 109 6.46 10.97 -8.33
N ASN A 110 7.31 11.66 -7.56
CA ASN A 110 8.77 11.54 -7.70
C ASN A 110 9.28 10.14 -7.27
N GLU A 111 8.61 9.42 -6.39
CA GLU A 111 8.93 8.02 -6.09
C GLU A 111 8.75 7.15 -7.34
N GLY A 112 7.61 7.26 -8.01
CA GLY A 112 7.37 6.50 -9.25
C GLY A 112 8.35 6.86 -10.37
N ASP A 113 8.68 8.16 -10.53
CA ASP A 113 9.64 8.61 -11.53
C ASP A 113 11.08 8.14 -11.21
N THR A 114 11.44 8.03 -9.93
CA THR A 114 12.74 7.53 -9.49
C THR A 114 12.82 6.01 -9.66
N LEU A 115 11.79 5.26 -9.25
CA LEU A 115 11.71 3.81 -9.47
C LEU A 115 11.87 3.45 -10.95
N ALA A 116 11.16 4.15 -11.85
CA ALA A 116 11.26 3.93 -13.30
C ALA A 116 12.65 4.28 -13.89
N LYS A 117 13.45 5.09 -13.19
CA LYS A 117 14.85 5.36 -13.57
C LYS A 117 15.80 4.26 -13.11
N ILE A 118 15.56 3.70 -11.92
CA ILE A 118 16.42 2.66 -11.32
C ILE A 118 16.07 1.30 -11.92
N ASP A 119 14.80 0.91 -11.88
CA ASP A 119 14.32 -0.36 -12.45
C ASP A 119 13.78 -0.14 -13.87
N LYS A 120 14.59 -0.50 -14.88
CA LYS A 120 14.24 -0.33 -16.30
C LYS A 120 13.24 -1.37 -16.82
N GLU A 121 13.02 -2.44 -16.09
CA GLU A 121 12.04 -3.47 -16.42
C GLU A 121 10.64 -3.13 -15.95
N ALA A 122 10.54 -2.18 -15.01
CA ALA A 122 9.27 -1.77 -14.42
C ALA A 122 8.52 -0.78 -15.31
N VAL A 123 7.24 -1.04 -15.53
CA VAL A 123 6.34 -0.17 -16.29
C VAL A 123 5.56 0.74 -15.33
N GLN A 124 5.65 2.05 -15.53
CA GLN A 124 4.99 3.04 -14.67
C GLN A 124 3.64 3.46 -15.22
N ILE A 125 2.61 3.44 -14.37
CA ILE A 125 1.30 4.08 -14.63
C ILE A 125 1.29 5.45 -13.95
N LYS A 126 1.07 6.51 -14.75
CA LYS A 126 0.97 7.90 -14.28
C LYS A 126 -0.47 8.39 -14.27
N GLY A 127 -0.81 9.28 -13.33
CA GLY A 127 -2.16 9.84 -13.21
C GLY A 127 -2.67 10.50 -14.49
N GLY A 128 -1.83 11.28 -15.19
CA GLY A 128 -2.17 11.98 -16.44
C GLY A 128 -2.18 11.11 -17.71
N MET A 129 -1.92 9.81 -17.61
CA MET A 129 -1.94 8.89 -18.74
C MET A 129 -3.38 8.65 -19.21
N ASN A 130 -3.60 8.46 -20.53
CA ASN A 130 -4.90 8.09 -21.10
C ASN A 130 -5.43 6.79 -20.44
N LEU A 131 -6.75 6.69 -20.26
CA LEU A 131 -7.41 5.55 -19.65
C LEU A 131 -7.14 4.25 -20.40
N ASP A 132 -7.24 4.26 -21.75
CA ASP A 132 -7.01 3.08 -22.58
C ASP A 132 -5.59 2.54 -22.39
N LYS A 133 -4.59 3.45 -22.30
CA LYS A 133 -3.21 3.04 -22.07
C LYS A 133 -2.97 2.51 -20.66
N LYS A 134 -3.68 3.05 -19.65
CA LYS A 134 -3.63 2.49 -18.28
C LYS A 134 -4.19 1.08 -18.25
N GLU A 135 -5.34 0.89 -18.91
CA GLU A 135 -5.99 -0.42 -19.01
C GLU A 135 -5.10 -1.43 -19.74
N GLU A 136 -4.49 -1.04 -20.86
CA GLU A 136 -3.54 -1.89 -21.60
C GLU A 136 -2.39 -2.37 -20.70
N ILE A 137 -1.74 -1.47 -19.96
CA ILE A 137 -0.64 -1.82 -19.05
C ILE A 137 -1.11 -2.73 -17.91
N LEU A 138 -2.28 -2.43 -17.33
CA LEU A 138 -2.84 -3.24 -16.26
C LEU A 138 -3.23 -4.65 -16.71
N LEU A 139 -3.75 -4.78 -17.93
CA LEU A 139 -4.05 -6.07 -18.55
C LEU A 139 -2.76 -6.83 -18.88
N ALA A 140 -1.75 -6.15 -19.43
CA ALA A 140 -0.45 -6.74 -19.71
C ALA A 140 0.22 -7.26 -18.41
N PHE A 141 0.10 -6.53 -17.30
CA PHE A 141 0.57 -7.02 -16.00
C PHE A 141 -0.25 -8.23 -15.53
N ALA A 142 -1.57 -8.17 -15.61
CA ALA A 142 -2.44 -9.28 -15.22
C ALA A 142 -2.21 -10.56 -16.04
N ASN A 143 -1.82 -10.43 -17.30
CA ASN A 143 -1.48 -11.54 -18.20
C ASN A 143 -0.03 -12.02 -18.03
N GLY A 144 0.81 -11.30 -17.27
CA GLY A 144 2.22 -11.63 -17.04
C GLY A 144 3.18 -11.16 -18.12
N ASP A 145 2.73 -10.34 -19.10
CA ASP A 145 3.58 -9.73 -20.14
C ASP A 145 4.45 -8.62 -19.54
N VAL A 146 3.94 -7.88 -18.56
CA VAL A 146 4.67 -6.94 -17.71
C VAL A 146 5.00 -7.62 -16.39
N LYS A 147 6.27 -7.67 -16.01
CA LYS A 147 6.73 -8.37 -14.80
C LYS A 147 6.74 -7.46 -13.58
N LYS A 148 7.06 -6.19 -13.74
CA LYS A 148 7.14 -5.22 -12.67
C LYS A 148 6.30 -3.98 -12.98
N LEU A 149 5.44 -3.60 -12.04
CA LEU A 149 4.50 -2.48 -12.21
C LEU A 149 4.73 -1.41 -11.15
N ILE A 150 4.82 -0.15 -11.58
CA ILE A 150 4.88 1.02 -10.70
C ILE A 150 3.54 1.75 -10.79
N THR A 151 2.83 1.87 -9.66
CA THR A 151 1.51 2.52 -9.63
C THR A 151 1.22 3.13 -8.26
N LYS A 152 0.07 3.79 -8.12
CA LYS A 152 -0.43 4.31 -6.85
C LYS A 152 -1.66 3.54 -6.38
N ALA A 153 -1.80 3.36 -5.07
CA ALA A 153 -2.95 2.68 -4.48
C ALA A 153 -4.29 3.34 -4.85
N GLU A 154 -4.33 4.66 -4.96
CA GLU A 154 -5.52 5.42 -5.39
C GLU A 154 -5.96 5.16 -6.84
N MET A 155 -5.05 4.65 -7.70
CA MET A 155 -5.35 4.32 -9.09
C MET A 155 -5.87 2.90 -9.29
N THR A 156 -6.19 2.19 -8.21
CA THR A 156 -6.65 0.79 -8.24
C THR A 156 -8.14 0.61 -8.58
N ALA A 157 -8.82 1.64 -9.11
CA ALA A 157 -10.24 1.59 -9.47
C ALA A 157 -10.64 0.45 -10.44
N PHE A 158 -9.67 -0.13 -11.16
CA PHE A 158 -9.89 -1.16 -12.17
C PHE A 158 -9.94 -2.59 -11.59
N GLY A 159 -10.57 -2.89 -10.52
CA GLY A 159 -10.96 -4.22 -10.03
C GLY A 159 -10.14 -5.48 -10.41
N LEU A 160 -8.94 -5.34 -10.98
CA LEU A 160 -8.13 -6.42 -11.54
C LEU A 160 -7.56 -7.33 -10.46
N ASN A 161 -7.36 -8.58 -10.80
CA ASN A 161 -6.84 -9.63 -9.95
C ASN A 161 -5.39 -9.94 -10.35
N TRP A 162 -4.48 -9.96 -9.38
CA TRP A 162 -3.05 -10.15 -9.60
C TRP A 162 -2.48 -11.33 -8.80
N GLN A 163 -3.22 -12.47 -8.77
CA GLN A 163 -2.79 -13.66 -8.03
C GLN A 163 -1.54 -14.33 -8.61
N HIS A 164 -1.12 -13.97 -9.84
CA HIS A 164 0.14 -14.41 -10.42
C HIS A 164 1.36 -13.76 -9.77
N CYS A 165 1.15 -12.60 -9.12
CA CYS A 165 2.17 -11.86 -8.40
C CYS A 165 2.01 -12.09 -6.89
N ASN A 166 3.11 -12.36 -6.20
CA ASN A 166 3.11 -12.64 -4.77
C ASN A 166 4.07 -11.74 -3.98
N HIS A 167 4.58 -10.69 -4.61
CA HIS A 167 5.46 -9.71 -3.96
C HIS A 167 5.05 -8.28 -4.27
N THR A 168 5.17 -7.41 -3.27
CA THR A 168 4.94 -5.98 -3.46
C THR A 168 5.76 -5.15 -2.48
N THR A 169 6.28 -4.02 -2.94
CA THR A 169 6.80 -2.97 -2.07
C THR A 169 5.76 -1.86 -1.92
N TYR A 170 5.61 -1.34 -0.73
CA TYR A 170 4.61 -0.32 -0.43
C TYR A 170 5.24 0.88 0.29
N PHE A 171 5.08 2.07 -0.30
CA PHE A 171 5.41 3.34 0.35
C PHE A 171 4.18 3.81 1.13
N PRO A 172 4.17 3.72 2.46
CA PRO A 172 2.96 3.89 3.23
C PRO A 172 2.29 5.24 3.05
N THR A 173 0.98 5.18 2.90
CA THR A 173 0.06 6.31 3.07
C THR A 173 -0.57 6.22 4.47
N TYR A 174 -1.27 7.26 4.91
CA TYR A 174 -2.00 7.22 6.18
C TYR A 174 -3.43 6.66 6.01
N SER A 175 -3.69 5.98 4.89
CA SER A 175 -4.98 5.36 4.59
C SER A 175 -4.87 3.84 4.68
N TYR A 176 -5.42 3.28 5.75
CA TYR A 176 -5.55 1.83 5.89
C TYR A 176 -6.38 1.22 4.74
N GLU A 177 -7.39 1.92 4.27
CA GLU A 177 -8.22 1.47 3.15
C GLU A 177 -7.38 1.30 1.88
N GLN A 178 -6.53 2.28 1.54
CA GLN A 178 -5.66 2.18 0.37
C GLN A 178 -4.68 1.01 0.48
N TYR A 179 -4.07 0.83 1.65
CA TYR A 179 -3.20 -0.31 1.95
C TYR A 179 -3.96 -1.62 1.78
N TYR A 180 -5.09 -1.77 2.45
CA TYR A 180 -5.91 -2.98 2.38
C TYR A 180 -6.32 -3.31 0.94
N GLN A 181 -6.80 -2.34 0.18
CA GLN A 181 -7.20 -2.51 -1.22
C GLN A 181 -6.01 -2.91 -2.11
N ALA A 182 -4.84 -2.34 -1.89
CA ALA A 182 -3.62 -2.71 -2.61
C ALA A 182 -3.24 -4.18 -2.36
N ILE A 183 -3.20 -4.61 -1.10
CA ILE A 183 -2.81 -5.97 -0.74
C ILE A 183 -3.83 -6.99 -1.22
N ARG A 184 -5.12 -6.69 -1.16
CA ARG A 184 -6.21 -7.58 -1.63
C ARG A 184 -6.23 -7.79 -3.15
N ARG A 185 -5.35 -7.19 -3.93
CA ARG A 185 -5.10 -7.52 -5.34
C ARG A 185 -4.32 -8.83 -5.49
N PHE A 186 -3.45 -9.12 -4.55
CA PHE A 186 -2.57 -10.30 -4.53
C PHE A 186 -3.09 -11.36 -3.58
N TRP A 187 -3.35 -10.97 -2.33
CA TRP A 187 -3.76 -11.85 -1.25
C TRP A 187 -5.28 -12.05 -1.24
N ARG A 188 -5.72 -12.93 -2.11
CA ARG A 188 -7.13 -13.24 -2.31
C ARG A 188 -7.32 -14.67 -2.80
N PHE A 189 -8.57 -15.11 -2.85
CA PHE A 189 -8.93 -16.42 -3.39
C PHE A 189 -8.27 -16.66 -4.75
N GLY A 190 -7.61 -17.83 -4.88
CA GLY A 190 -6.84 -18.22 -6.07
C GLY A 190 -5.34 -17.93 -5.99
N GLN A 191 -4.85 -17.20 -4.98
CA GLN A 191 -3.42 -17.10 -4.69
C GLN A 191 -2.90 -18.45 -4.18
N LYS A 192 -1.78 -18.90 -4.71
CA LYS A 192 -1.18 -20.22 -4.39
C LYS A 192 0.10 -20.11 -3.55
N ASN A 193 0.74 -18.94 -3.57
CA ASN A 193 2.00 -18.68 -2.90
C ASN A 193 1.80 -17.71 -1.73
N ASP A 194 2.67 -17.77 -0.73
CA ASP A 194 2.74 -16.77 0.32
C ASP A 194 2.99 -15.40 -0.29
N VAL A 195 2.31 -14.39 0.24
CA VAL A 195 2.39 -13.02 -0.27
C VAL A 195 3.29 -12.20 0.63
N TYR A 196 4.30 -11.59 0.03
CA TYR A 196 5.28 -10.75 0.70
C TYR A 196 4.98 -9.28 0.44
N VAL A 197 4.87 -8.52 1.52
CA VAL A 197 4.62 -7.08 1.50
C VAL A 197 5.75 -6.39 2.23
N ASP A 198 6.62 -5.71 1.51
CA ASP A 198 7.72 -4.95 2.06
C ASP A 198 7.35 -3.47 2.18
N LEU A 199 7.14 -3.02 3.42
CA LEU A 199 6.87 -1.61 3.72
C LEU A 199 8.17 -0.84 3.76
N VAL A 200 8.37 0.08 2.83
CA VAL A 200 9.58 0.91 2.76
C VAL A 200 9.32 2.27 3.39
N LEU A 201 9.85 2.44 4.59
CA LEU A 201 9.58 3.54 5.50
C LEU A 201 10.76 4.49 5.62
N SER A 202 10.51 5.77 5.86
CA SER A 202 11.51 6.64 6.48
C SER A 202 11.48 6.47 8.01
N ASP A 203 12.55 6.84 8.70
CA ASP A 203 12.62 6.74 10.17
C ASP A 203 11.42 7.41 10.88
N GLY A 204 10.98 8.56 10.36
CA GLY A 204 9.82 9.25 10.91
C GLY A 204 8.48 8.55 10.65
N GLN A 205 8.36 7.77 9.58
CA GLN A 205 7.16 6.99 9.30
C GLN A 205 7.02 5.77 10.19
N THR A 206 8.12 5.10 10.55
CA THR A 206 8.11 3.91 11.40
C THR A 206 7.34 4.17 12.69
N ARG A 207 7.63 5.28 13.37
CA ARG A 207 6.97 5.65 14.63
C ARG A 207 5.48 5.93 14.49
N ILE A 208 5.06 6.50 13.34
CA ILE A 208 3.64 6.75 13.07
C ILE A 208 2.91 5.44 12.78
N MET A 209 3.53 4.53 12.03
CA MET A 209 2.94 3.23 11.75
C MET A 209 2.78 2.39 13.02
N GLU A 210 3.77 2.38 13.91
CA GLU A 210 3.67 1.73 15.24
C GLU A 210 2.50 2.27 16.08
N SER A 211 2.19 3.56 15.93
CA SER A 211 1.06 4.18 16.66
C SER A 211 -0.31 3.88 16.06
N LEU A 212 -0.38 3.30 14.85
CA LEU A 212 -1.62 2.96 14.14
C LEU A 212 -1.97 1.46 14.21
N GLN A 213 -1.07 0.64 14.73
CA GLN A 213 -1.27 -0.78 15.02
C GLN A 213 -1.91 -0.97 16.39
#